data_15e5b5429573355ecf700524d3082328
#
_entry.id   15e5b5429573355ecf700524d3082328
#
_cell.length_a   1.000
_cell.length_b   1.000
_cell.length_c   1.000
_cell.angle_alpha   90.00
_cell.angle_beta   90.00
_cell.angle_gamma   90.00
#
_symmetry.space_group_name_H-M   'P 1'
#
loop_
_entity.id
_entity.type
_entity.pdbx_description
1 polymer ?
#
loop_
_entity_poly.entity_id
_entity_poly.type
_entity_poly.pdbx_seq_one_letter_code
_entity_poly.pdbx_strand_id
1 'polypeptide(L)'
;TDVNKGSLTAAQIVKACKTAEITPVAAVTTLYDRKTPYLFDNAGYIITDGNWSWLDAAADNGGKPWTTPYSADAVNYYADICGELAKAGFADIELENTVFPNFQSYDYSLLSKELQNANRSEKLAVLAASCAKKAKEGNATATVEIKADALLTMSAAAYDGTAEIWSAKDKMGDSRVLVTMDMTLLGTKLQTSADKTVTVEKDKVKAVNQIFTLVKKAVGDKEISVGITGSANLSADEIKNCKTALEKLGFTDIRFE
;
A
#
# COMPACT_ATOMS: atom_id res chain seq x y z
N THR A 1 14.29 -5.58 18.18
CA THR A 1 14.12 -6.17 16.84
C THR A 1 14.94 -7.44 16.79
N ASP A 2 14.28 -8.59 16.65
CA ASP A 2 14.94 -9.87 16.40
C ASP A 2 15.54 -9.83 14.99
N VAL A 3 16.74 -9.30 14.89
CA VAL A 3 17.52 -9.43 13.65
C VAL A 3 17.92 -10.90 13.59
N ASN A 4 17.40 -11.61 12.59
CA ASN A 4 17.82 -12.98 12.33
C ASN A 4 19.36 -12.99 12.17
N LYS A 5 20.06 -13.73 13.03
CA LYS A 5 21.50 -13.92 12.91
C LYS A 5 21.78 -14.48 11.52
N GLY A 6 22.53 -13.71 10.70
CA GLY A 6 22.83 -14.06 9.32
C GLY A 6 22.08 -13.26 8.25
N SER A 7 21.13 -12.39 8.63
CA SER A 7 20.50 -11.46 7.67
C SER A 7 21.51 -10.38 7.22
N LEU A 8 21.43 -10.03 5.94
CA LEU A 8 22.18 -8.89 5.40
C LEU A 8 21.66 -7.59 6.00
N THR A 9 22.56 -6.66 6.29
CA THR A 9 22.17 -5.29 6.65
C THR A 9 21.67 -4.53 5.43
N ALA A 10 20.87 -3.47 5.62
CA ALA A 10 20.44 -2.58 4.55
C ALA A 10 21.63 -2.10 3.69
N ALA A 11 22.74 -1.69 4.32
CA ALA A 11 23.93 -1.25 3.62
C ALA A 11 24.59 -2.36 2.77
N GLN A 12 24.58 -3.62 3.24
CA GLN A 12 25.09 -4.76 2.48
C GLN A 12 24.21 -5.07 1.26
N ILE A 13 22.89 -4.99 1.42
CA ILE A 13 21.92 -5.17 0.32
C ILE A 13 22.15 -4.08 -0.74
N VAL A 14 22.18 -2.82 -0.34
CA VAL A 14 22.40 -1.69 -1.25
C VAL A 14 23.74 -1.82 -1.99
N LYS A 15 24.82 -2.22 -1.26
CA LYS A 15 26.13 -2.46 -1.90
C LYS A 15 26.03 -3.57 -2.95
N ALA A 16 25.37 -4.67 -2.66
CA ALA A 16 25.19 -5.77 -3.61
C ALA A 16 24.41 -5.33 -4.85
N CYS A 17 23.30 -4.61 -4.66
CA CYS A 17 22.52 -4.05 -5.77
C CYS A 17 23.36 -3.14 -6.66
N LYS A 18 24.09 -2.19 -6.07
CA LYS A 18 24.97 -1.28 -6.82
C LYS A 18 26.06 -2.02 -7.60
N THR A 19 26.63 -3.08 -7.03
CA THR A 19 27.62 -3.91 -7.71
C THR A 19 27.04 -4.65 -8.91
N ALA A 20 25.77 -5.01 -8.83
CA ALA A 20 25.02 -5.68 -9.90
C ALA A 20 24.32 -4.69 -10.86
N GLU A 21 24.55 -3.37 -10.71
CA GLU A 21 23.88 -2.31 -11.48
C GLU A 21 22.35 -2.33 -11.35
N ILE A 22 21.85 -2.79 -10.19
CA ILE A 22 20.42 -2.84 -9.85
C ILE A 22 20.08 -1.67 -8.94
N THR A 23 18.99 -0.98 -9.24
CA THR A 23 18.43 0.06 -8.36
C THR A 23 17.77 -0.59 -7.13
N PRO A 24 18.26 -0.31 -5.89
CA PRO A 24 17.67 -0.90 -4.69
C PRO A 24 16.37 -0.20 -4.34
N VAL A 25 15.31 -0.98 -4.15
CA VAL A 25 14.00 -0.58 -3.63
C VAL A 25 13.75 -1.30 -2.31
N ALA A 26 13.18 -0.61 -1.32
CA ALA A 26 12.80 -1.19 -0.04
C ALA A 26 11.27 -1.18 0.09
N ALA A 27 10.65 -2.33 0.33
CA ALA A 27 9.25 -2.42 0.72
C ALA A 27 9.11 -2.30 2.24
N VAL A 28 8.21 -1.43 2.69
CA VAL A 28 7.91 -1.18 4.10
C VAL A 28 6.42 -1.41 4.32
N THR A 29 6.08 -2.48 5.02
CA THR A 29 4.72 -2.68 5.51
C THR A 29 4.41 -1.65 6.59
N THR A 30 3.42 -0.81 6.38
CA THR A 30 3.05 0.28 7.30
C THR A 30 1.96 -0.16 8.29
N LEU A 31 0.70 0.16 8.04
CA LEU A 31 -0.36 0.02 9.05
C LEU A 31 -0.77 -1.43 9.36
N TYR A 32 -0.48 -2.38 8.49
CA TYR A 32 -0.60 -3.81 8.78
C TYR A 32 0.58 -4.33 9.63
N ASP A 33 1.22 -3.45 10.38
CA ASP A 33 2.25 -3.81 11.34
C ASP A 33 1.62 -4.17 12.70
N ARG A 34 1.87 -5.41 13.10
CA ARG A 34 1.33 -5.99 14.33
C ARG A 34 2.23 -5.80 15.55
N LYS A 35 3.38 -5.14 15.38
CA LYS A 35 4.36 -4.88 16.45
C LYS A 35 4.31 -3.45 16.94
N THR A 36 4.18 -2.49 16.05
CA THR A 36 4.14 -1.06 16.39
C THR A 36 3.07 -0.70 17.44
N PRO A 37 1.85 -1.32 17.46
CA PRO A 37 0.88 -1.08 18.52
C PRO A 37 1.36 -1.42 19.95
N TYR A 38 2.41 -2.22 20.07
CA TYR A 38 3.03 -2.56 21.37
C TYR A 38 4.26 -1.71 21.70
N LEU A 39 4.72 -0.87 20.78
CA LEU A 39 5.87 0.02 20.97
C LEU A 39 5.46 1.37 21.54
N PHE A 40 4.23 1.82 21.26
CA PHE A 40 3.70 3.12 21.68
C PHE A 40 2.28 2.95 22.19
N ASP A 41 1.95 3.58 23.30
CA ASP A 41 0.66 3.44 24.00
C ASP A 41 -0.56 3.85 23.16
N ASN A 42 -0.36 4.69 22.13
CA ASN A 42 -1.42 5.24 21.29
C ASN A 42 -1.33 4.77 19.81
N ALA A 43 -0.47 3.80 19.52
CA ALA A 43 -0.23 3.38 18.14
C ALA A 43 -1.22 2.35 17.61
N GLY A 44 -2.05 1.75 18.45
CA GLY A 44 -3.10 0.80 18.11
C GLY A 44 -4.50 1.41 18.16
N TYR A 45 -5.47 0.68 17.62
CA TYR A 45 -6.89 1.00 17.83
C TYR A 45 -7.34 0.49 19.19
N ILE A 46 -8.03 1.34 19.95
CA ILE A 46 -8.45 1.02 21.33
C ILE A 46 -9.98 1.00 21.41
N ILE A 47 -10.52 -0.06 22.00
CA ILE A 47 -11.92 -0.17 22.35
C ILE A 47 -12.13 0.73 23.58
N THR A 48 -13.02 1.72 23.45
CA THR A 48 -13.23 2.75 24.46
C THR A 48 -13.87 2.23 25.75
N ASP A 49 -14.66 1.17 25.64
CA ASP A 49 -15.21 0.47 26.79
C ASP A 49 -14.22 -0.57 27.29
N GLY A 50 -13.48 -0.24 28.33
CA GLY A 50 -12.50 -1.12 28.97
C GLY A 50 -11.04 -0.92 28.55
N ASN A 51 -10.75 -0.02 27.63
CA ASN A 51 -9.37 0.29 27.19
C ASN A 51 -8.58 -0.92 26.65
N TRP A 52 -9.23 -1.75 25.85
CA TRP A 52 -8.62 -2.93 25.23
C TRP A 52 -8.13 -2.62 23.83
N SER A 53 -7.03 -3.26 23.42
CA SER A 53 -6.61 -3.23 22.02
C SER A 53 -7.64 -3.89 21.12
N TRP A 54 -8.08 -3.20 20.08
CA TRP A 54 -8.87 -3.79 19.01
C TRP A 54 -8.02 -4.77 18.21
N LEU A 55 -8.60 -5.91 17.85
CA LEU A 55 -7.95 -6.94 17.05
C LEU A 55 -8.78 -7.21 15.79
N ASP A 56 -8.11 -7.56 14.69
CA ASP A 56 -8.73 -7.86 13.39
C ASP A 56 -9.55 -9.17 13.38
N ALA A 57 -9.42 -9.97 14.43
CA ALA A 57 -10.23 -11.16 14.72
C ALA A 57 -10.26 -11.40 16.23
N ALA A 58 -11.06 -12.36 16.69
CA ALA A 58 -11.02 -12.77 18.09
C ALA A 58 -9.62 -13.30 18.46
N ALA A 59 -9.16 -13.03 19.68
CA ALA A 59 -7.84 -13.45 20.16
C ALA A 59 -7.61 -14.97 20.01
N ASP A 60 -8.63 -15.77 20.30
CA ASP A 60 -8.60 -17.24 20.17
C ASP A 60 -8.49 -17.71 18.70
N ASN A 61 -8.85 -16.85 17.77
CA ASN A 61 -8.73 -17.07 16.33
C ASN A 61 -7.44 -16.41 15.74
N GLY A 62 -6.51 -16.02 16.61
CA GLY A 62 -5.23 -15.43 16.20
C GLY A 62 -5.30 -13.97 15.82
N GLY A 63 -6.36 -13.26 16.20
CA GLY A 63 -6.52 -11.82 15.95
C GLY A 63 -5.33 -11.01 16.43
N LYS A 64 -5.02 -9.96 15.69
CA LYS A 64 -3.85 -9.09 15.91
C LYS A 64 -4.25 -7.61 15.88
N PRO A 65 -3.57 -6.76 16.65
CA PRO A 65 -3.74 -5.33 16.55
C PRO A 65 -3.16 -4.81 15.23
N TRP A 66 -3.67 -3.68 14.79
CA TRP A 66 -3.14 -2.90 13.68
C TRP A 66 -2.65 -1.55 14.17
N THR A 67 -1.69 -1.00 13.44
CA THR A 67 -1.21 0.36 13.70
C THR A 67 -2.20 1.38 13.14
N THR A 68 -2.40 2.47 13.88
CA THR A 68 -3.31 3.54 13.48
C THR A 68 -2.56 4.77 12.97
N PRO A 69 -2.98 5.38 11.83
CA PRO A 69 -2.40 6.62 11.33
C PRO A 69 -2.85 7.86 12.12
N TYR A 70 -3.69 7.69 13.14
CA TYR A 70 -4.06 8.77 14.08
C TYR A 70 -2.98 9.02 15.12
N SER A 71 -2.07 8.07 15.34
CA SER A 71 -0.93 8.21 16.25
C SER A 71 0.21 8.98 15.61
N ALA A 72 0.57 10.12 16.17
CA ALA A 72 1.74 10.88 15.74
C ALA A 72 3.05 10.08 15.90
N ASP A 73 3.15 9.28 16.96
CA ASP A 73 4.33 8.46 17.24
C ASP A 73 4.48 7.36 16.17
N ALA A 74 3.37 6.71 15.76
CA ALA A 74 3.39 5.73 14.68
C ALA A 74 3.76 6.38 13.34
N VAL A 75 3.20 7.55 13.01
CA VAL A 75 3.53 8.28 11.79
C VAL A 75 5.01 8.65 11.76
N ASN A 76 5.55 9.17 12.87
CA ASN A 76 6.97 9.54 12.98
C ASN A 76 7.87 8.29 12.87
N TYR A 77 7.48 7.18 13.48
CA TYR A 77 8.24 5.92 13.41
C TYR A 77 8.42 5.43 11.96
N TYR A 78 7.35 5.40 11.16
CA TYR A 78 7.47 5.01 9.75
C TYR A 78 8.24 6.04 8.92
N ALA A 79 8.05 7.32 9.19
CA ALA A 79 8.81 8.36 8.54
C ALA A 79 10.32 8.23 8.82
N ASP A 80 10.69 7.93 10.05
CA ASP A 80 12.11 7.73 10.44
C ASP A 80 12.68 6.46 9.80
N ILE A 81 11.92 5.35 9.71
CA ILE A 81 12.33 4.16 8.95
C ILE A 81 12.63 4.54 7.49
N CYS A 82 11.76 5.32 6.84
CA CYS A 82 11.99 5.78 5.47
C CYS A 82 13.27 6.62 5.37
N GLY A 83 13.52 7.51 6.33
CA GLY A 83 14.74 8.30 6.39
C GLY A 83 16.01 7.44 6.58
N GLU A 84 15.96 6.41 7.40
CA GLU A 84 17.07 5.47 7.61
C GLU A 84 17.36 4.64 6.35
N LEU A 85 16.34 4.12 5.68
CA LEU A 85 16.49 3.37 4.44
C LEU A 85 17.05 4.25 3.31
N ALA A 86 16.58 5.49 3.19
CA ALA A 86 17.11 6.46 2.24
C ALA A 86 18.60 6.74 2.49
N LYS A 87 18.99 6.98 3.76
CA LYS A 87 20.39 7.16 4.14
C LYS A 87 21.25 5.91 3.90
N ALA A 88 20.68 4.71 4.00
CA ALA A 88 21.36 3.47 3.63
C ALA A 88 21.60 3.34 2.13
N GLY A 89 20.90 4.14 1.31
CA GLY A 89 21.10 4.25 -0.14
C GLY A 89 20.08 3.53 -0.99
N PHE A 90 18.91 3.18 -0.44
CA PHE A 90 17.74 2.79 -1.25
C PHE A 90 17.27 3.99 -2.07
N ALA A 91 16.92 3.77 -3.32
CA ALA A 91 16.48 4.83 -4.23
C ALA A 91 14.99 5.10 -4.15
N ASP A 92 14.21 4.06 -3.82
CA ASP A 92 12.77 4.15 -3.63
C ASP A 92 12.36 3.32 -2.41
N ILE A 93 11.35 3.80 -1.69
CA ILE A 93 10.78 3.16 -0.51
C ILE A 93 9.30 2.99 -0.76
N GLU A 94 8.90 1.75 -1.00
CA GLU A 94 7.51 1.38 -1.26
C GLU A 94 6.75 1.18 0.04
N LEU A 95 5.68 1.93 0.22
CA LEU A 95 4.82 1.90 1.39
C LEU A 95 3.65 0.97 1.10
N GLU A 96 3.77 -0.27 1.55
CA GLU A 96 2.71 -1.27 1.45
C GLU A 96 1.73 -1.16 2.60
N ASN A 97 0.49 -1.59 2.36
CA ASN A 97 -0.56 -1.64 3.38
C ASN A 97 -0.81 -0.29 4.10
N THR A 98 -0.70 0.81 3.36
CA THR A 98 -1.10 2.13 3.84
C THR A 98 -2.63 2.25 3.79
N VAL A 99 -3.28 1.45 4.61
CA VAL A 99 -4.73 1.19 4.58
C VAL A 99 -5.29 1.10 6.00
N PHE A 100 -6.60 1.33 6.14
CA PHE A 100 -7.32 0.97 7.37
C PHE A 100 -7.67 -0.52 7.38
N PRO A 101 -7.77 -1.13 8.57
CA PRO A 101 -8.33 -2.47 8.68
C PRO A 101 -9.79 -2.49 8.20
N ASN A 102 -10.25 -3.66 7.77
CA ASN A 102 -11.65 -3.87 7.39
C ASN A 102 -12.54 -3.95 8.64
N PHE A 103 -12.90 -2.78 9.19
CA PHE A 103 -13.78 -2.69 10.34
C PHE A 103 -15.18 -3.18 9.99
N GLN A 104 -15.77 -3.97 10.89
CA GLN A 104 -17.17 -4.31 10.82
C GLN A 104 -18.02 -3.15 11.35
N SER A 105 -19.29 -3.09 10.98
CA SER A 105 -20.18 -1.99 11.39
C SER A 105 -20.28 -1.81 12.91
N TYR A 106 -20.18 -2.87 13.68
CA TYR A 106 -20.19 -2.81 15.14
C TYR A 106 -18.87 -2.27 15.72
N ASP A 107 -17.75 -2.44 15.05
CA ASP A 107 -16.45 -1.93 15.51
C ASP A 107 -16.47 -0.41 15.67
N TYR A 108 -17.15 0.29 14.76
CA TYR A 108 -17.26 1.75 14.82
C TYR A 108 -17.98 2.25 16.08
N SER A 109 -18.89 1.45 16.66
CA SER A 109 -19.53 1.79 17.93
C SER A 109 -18.63 1.62 19.14
N LEU A 110 -17.59 0.79 19.00
CA LEU A 110 -16.65 0.46 20.06
C LEU A 110 -15.38 1.31 20.03
N LEU A 111 -15.01 1.82 18.85
CA LEU A 111 -13.82 2.61 18.65
C LEU A 111 -14.07 4.10 18.98
N SER A 112 -13.00 4.87 19.12
CA SER A 112 -13.10 6.28 19.50
C SER A 112 -13.96 7.08 18.50
N LYS A 113 -14.63 8.12 19.01
CA LYS A 113 -15.37 9.05 18.15
C LYS A 113 -14.49 9.73 17.10
N GLU A 114 -13.20 9.88 17.39
CA GLU A 114 -12.21 10.43 16.47
C GLU A 114 -12.11 9.58 15.21
N LEU A 115 -11.98 8.25 15.34
CA LEU A 115 -11.97 7.32 14.22
C LEU A 115 -13.29 7.33 13.45
N GLN A 116 -14.43 7.47 14.14
CA GLN A 116 -15.75 7.48 13.51
C GLN A 116 -16.00 8.72 12.63
N ASN A 117 -15.45 9.87 13.02
CA ASN A 117 -15.74 11.18 12.42
C ASN A 117 -14.54 11.77 11.65
N ALA A 118 -13.37 11.17 11.75
CA ALA A 118 -12.16 11.73 11.13
C ALA A 118 -12.16 11.54 9.60
N ASN A 119 -11.52 12.44 8.89
CA ASN A 119 -11.21 12.26 7.49
C ASN A 119 -10.08 11.22 7.36
N ARG A 120 -10.46 9.97 7.14
CA ARG A 120 -9.55 8.81 7.07
C ARG A 120 -8.51 8.98 5.95
N SER A 121 -8.96 9.45 4.79
CA SER A 121 -8.08 9.70 3.64
C SER A 121 -6.96 10.68 3.97
N GLU A 122 -7.27 11.74 4.75
CA GLU A 122 -6.26 12.72 5.14
C GLU A 122 -5.22 12.13 6.09
N LYS A 123 -5.61 11.23 6.98
CA LYS A 123 -4.68 10.58 7.90
C LYS A 123 -3.70 9.66 7.17
N LEU A 124 -4.18 8.91 6.19
CA LEU A 124 -3.31 8.12 5.30
C LEU A 124 -2.37 9.02 4.49
N ALA A 125 -2.88 10.13 3.95
CA ALA A 125 -2.08 11.08 3.19
C ALA A 125 -1.00 11.76 4.05
N VAL A 126 -1.28 12.08 5.33
CA VAL A 126 -0.30 12.63 6.27
C VAL A 126 0.83 11.63 6.54
N LEU A 127 0.51 10.35 6.72
CA LEU A 127 1.52 9.30 6.86
C LEU A 127 2.42 9.25 5.61
N ALA A 128 1.82 9.17 4.42
CA ALA A 128 2.55 9.13 3.16
C ALA A 128 3.45 10.37 2.97
N ALA A 129 2.92 11.57 3.22
CA ALA A 129 3.67 12.82 3.13
C ALA A 129 4.85 12.88 4.10
N SER A 130 4.67 12.38 5.33
CA SER A 130 5.73 12.33 6.33
C SER A 130 6.85 11.39 5.92
N CYS A 131 6.51 10.21 5.41
CA CYS A 131 7.46 9.25 4.85
C CYS A 131 8.21 9.85 3.64
N ALA A 132 7.49 10.47 2.71
CA ALA A 132 8.09 11.08 1.53
C ALA A 132 9.07 12.21 1.89
N LYS A 133 8.71 13.05 2.85
CA LYS A 133 9.59 14.11 3.35
C LYS A 133 10.90 13.54 3.87
N LYS A 134 10.84 12.50 4.71
CA LYS A 134 12.04 11.87 5.29
C LYS A 134 12.87 11.10 4.26
N ALA A 135 12.21 10.40 3.33
CA ALA A 135 12.89 9.74 2.21
C ALA A 135 13.67 10.75 1.37
N LYS A 136 13.06 11.88 1.04
CA LYS A 136 13.68 12.95 0.26
C LYS A 136 14.90 13.58 0.94
N GLU A 137 14.89 13.72 2.27
CA GLU A 137 16.06 14.16 3.05
C GLU A 137 17.28 13.23 2.85
N GLY A 138 17.05 11.95 2.53
CA GLY A 138 18.07 10.94 2.22
C GLY A 138 18.28 10.69 0.72
N ASN A 139 17.72 11.53 -0.17
CA ASN A 139 17.75 11.39 -1.63
C ASN A 139 17.03 10.15 -2.17
N ALA A 140 15.98 9.70 -1.52
CA ALA A 140 15.10 8.65 -1.99
C ALA A 140 13.70 9.18 -2.28
N THR A 141 12.93 8.39 -3.02
CA THR A 141 11.49 8.60 -3.22
C THR A 141 10.72 7.73 -2.22
N ALA A 142 9.51 8.14 -1.84
CA ALA A 142 8.55 7.24 -1.22
C ALA A 142 7.39 7.01 -2.20
N THR A 143 7.02 5.75 -2.38
CA THR A 143 5.96 5.33 -3.30
C THR A 143 4.88 4.61 -2.51
N VAL A 144 3.63 5.07 -2.61
CA VAL A 144 2.49 4.42 -1.94
C VAL A 144 1.87 3.40 -2.87
N GLU A 145 1.80 2.15 -2.43
CA GLU A 145 1.08 1.09 -3.15
C GLU A 145 -0.44 1.26 -2.97
N ILE A 146 -1.18 1.19 -4.08
CA ILE A 146 -2.63 1.12 -4.12
C ILE A 146 -3.05 -0.08 -4.98
N LYS A 147 -3.82 -0.99 -4.43
CA LYS A 147 -4.30 -2.14 -5.19
C LYS A 147 -5.35 -1.71 -6.21
N ALA A 148 -5.25 -2.20 -7.44
CA ALA A 148 -6.13 -1.82 -8.55
C ALA A 148 -7.60 -2.18 -8.28
N ASP A 149 -7.86 -3.34 -7.68
CA ASP A 149 -9.21 -3.75 -7.28
C ASP A 149 -9.81 -2.79 -6.25
N ALA A 150 -9.06 -2.40 -5.23
CA ALA A 150 -9.49 -1.43 -4.24
C ALA A 150 -9.77 -0.06 -4.87
N LEU A 151 -8.89 0.43 -5.75
CA LEU A 151 -9.07 1.68 -6.49
C LEU A 151 -10.34 1.65 -7.36
N LEU A 152 -10.63 0.53 -8.03
CA LEU A 152 -11.74 0.38 -8.96
C LEU A 152 -13.08 0.12 -8.25
N THR A 153 -13.05 -0.34 -6.99
CA THR A 153 -14.25 -0.63 -6.19
C THR A 153 -14.60 0.46 -5.18
N MET A 154 -14.05 1.65 -5.31
CA MET A 154 -14.25 2.79 -4.39
C MET A 154 -15.71 3.10 -4.06
N SER A 155 -16.67 2.72 -4.92
CA SER A 155 -18.10 2.94 -4.68
C SER A 155 -18.81 1.83 -3.91
N ALA A 156 -18.17 0.67 -3.81
CA ALA A 156 -18.71 -0.43 -3.03
C ALA A 156 -18.19 -0.25 -1.62
N ALA A 157 -19.04 0.09 -0.67
CA ALA A 157 -18.90 0.14 0.78
C ALA A 157 -17.76 -0.66 1.46
N ALA A 158 -16.73 -0.98 0.72
CA ALA A 158 -15.53 -1.63 1.21
C ALA A 158 -14.72 -0.59 1.97
N TYR A 159 -14.60 -0.80 3.24
CA TYR A 159 -13.72 -0.09 4.15
C TYR A 159 -12.24 -0.38 3.86
N ASP A 160 -11.91 -0.70 2.61
CA ASP A 160 -10.52 -0.86 2.19
C ASP A 160 -9.90 0.53 2.00
N GLY A 161 -9.16 0.96 2.99
CA GLY A 161 -8.53 2.27 3.03
C GLY A 161 -7.58 2.58 1.88
N THR A 162 -7.18 1.60 1.05
CA THR A 162 -6.36 1.87 -0.15
C THR A 162 -7.09 2.76 -1.14
N ALA A 163 -8.40 2.57 -1.30
CA ALA A 163 -9.22 3.47 -2.10
C ALA A 163 -9.31 4.87 -1.48
N GLU A 164 -9.34 4.96 -0.15
CA GLU A 164 -9.48 6.23 0.56
C GLU A 164 -8.27 7.14 0.35
N ILE A 165 -7.05 6.61 0.35
CA ILE A 165 -5.84 7.44 0.20
C ILE A 165 -5.82 8.17 -1.15
N TRP A 166 -6.35 7.56 -2.22
CA TRP A 166 -6.43 8.17 -3.53
C TRP A 166 -7.25 9.46 -3.53
N SER A 167 -8.32 9.54 -2.74
CA SER A 167 -9.15 10.75 -2.64
C SER A 167 -8.42 11.94 -2.01
N ALA A 168 -7.37 11.69 -1.22
CA ALA A 168 -6.54 12.71 -0.59
C ALA A 168 -5.12 12.81 -1.20
N LYS A 169 -4.91 12.31 -2.42
CA LYS A 169 -3.60 12.25 -3.06
C LYS A 169 -2.89 13.61 -3.16
N ASP A 170 -3.64 14.71 -3.31
CA ASP A 170 -3.06 16.05 -3.36
C ASP A 170 -2.46 16.49 -2.00
N LYS A 171 -2.72 15.73 -0.93
CA LYS A 171 -2.16 15.93 0.41
C LYS A 171 -1.00 14.97 0.74
N MET A 172 -0.64 14.09 -0.18
CA MET A 172 0.44 13.10 0.01
C MET A 172 1.85 13.68 -0.18
N GLY A 173 1.98 15.00 -0.36
CA GLY A 173 3.27 15.65 -0.59
C GLY A 173 3.95 15.14 -1.86
N ASP A 174 5.24 14.84 -1.76
CA ASP A 174 6.05 14.35 -2.90
C ASP A 174 5.98 12.81 -3.07
N SER A 175 5.03 12.13 -2.41
CA SER A 175 4.85 10.69 -2.60
C SER A 175 4.43 10.36 -4.03
N ARG A 176 5.03 9.31 -4.59
CA ARG A 176 4.53 8.67 -5.81
C ARG A 176 3.39 7.72 -5.49
N VAL A 177 2.67 7.31 -6.51
CA VAL A 177 1.65 6.26 -6.41
C VAL A 177 2.00 5.13 -7.37
N LEU A 178 2.02 3.91 -6.83
CA LEU A 178 2.12 2.66 -7.58
C LEU A 178 0.76 1.96 -7.51
N VAL A 179 0.13 1.73 -8.65
CA VAL A 179 -1.10 0.93 -8.70
C VAL A 179 -0.76 -0.49 -9.12
N THR A 180 -1.03 -1.46 -8.25
CA THR A 180 -0.70 -2.87 -8.47
C THR A 180 -1.92 -3.71 -8.83
N MET A 181 -1.74 -4.68 -9.73
CA MET A 181 -2.71 -5.72 -10.02
C MET A 181 -2.13 -7.08 -9.62
N ASP A 182 -2.81 -7.78 -8.73
CA ASP A 182 -2.44 -9.15 -8.38
C ASP A 182 -3.04 -10.15 -9.38
N MET A 183 -2.26 -11.16 -9.78
CA MET A 183 -2.71 -12.22 -10.69
C MET A 183 -3.83 -13.09 -10.10
N THR A 184 -4.08 -13.05 -8.80
CA THR A 184 -5.25 -13.72 -8.17
C THR A 184 -6.59 -13.11 -8.60
N LEU A 185 -6.59 -11.90 -9.17
CA LEU A 185 -7.79 -11.27 -9.70
C LEU A 185 -8.35 -11.95 -10.96
N LEU A 186 -7.59 -12.79 -11.63
CA LEU A 186 -8.03 -13.46 -12.88
C LEU A 186 -9.34 -14.22 -12.67
N GLY A 187 -10.34 -13.92 -13.49
CA GLY A 187 -11.67 -14.55 -13.46
C GLY A 187 -12.55 -14.12 -12.28
N THR A 188 -12.11 -13.20 -11.41
CA THR A 188 -12.94 -12.65 -10.33
C THR A 188 -13.94 -11.61 -10.86
N LYS A 189 -14.86 -11.20 -9.98
CA LYS A 189 -15.83 -10.15 -10.26
C LYS A 189 -15.50 -8.91 -9.42
N LEU A 190 -15.33 -7.77 -10.08
CA LEU A 190 -15.11 -6.48 -9.44
C LEU A 190 -16.38 -5.63 -9.61
N GLN A 191 -16.95 -5.16 -8.51
CA GLN A 191 -18.07 -4.23 -8.52
C GLN A 191 -17.52 -2.80 -8.65
N THR A 192 -17.49 -2.27 -9.87
CA THR A 192 -16.89 -0.95 -10.17
C THR A 192 -17.84 0.23 -9.94
N SER A 193 -19.15 -0.04 -9.73
CA SER A 193 -20.16 0.92 -9.29
C SER A 193 -21.35 0.17 -8.69
N ALA A 194 -22.32 0.88 -8.12
CA ALA A 194 -23.51 0.27 -7.49
C ALA A 194 -24.26 -0.69 -8.44
N ASP A 195 -24.25 -0.40 -9.72
CA ASP A 195 -25.00 -1.09 -10.78
C ASP A 195 -24.10 -1.81 -11.79
N LYS A 196 -22.77 -1.77 -11.63
CA LYS A 196 -21.84 -2.31 -12.61
C LYS A 196 -20.82 -3.26 -12.00
N THR A 197 -20.86 -4.49 -12.46
CA THR A 197 -19.85 -5.51 -12.17
C THR A 197 -19.04 -5.84 -13.42
N VAL A 198 -17.73 -5.90 -13.28
CA VAL A 198 -16.80 -6.31 -14.34
C VAL A 198 -16.22 -7.68 -13.97
N THR A 199 -16.32 -8.64 -14.88
CA THR A 199 -15.58 -9.91 -14.71
C THR A 199 -14.19 -9.73 -15.31
N VAL A 200 -13.18 -9.96 -14.49
CA VAL A 200 -11.78 -9.89 -14.92
C VAL A 200 -11.49 -11.05 -15.88
N GLU A 201 -10.84 -10.75 -16.99
CA GLU A 201 -10.45 -11.76 -17.98
C GLU A 201 -9.61 -12.87 -17.33
N LYS A 202 -9.73 -14.09 -17.85
CA LYS A 202 -8.90 -15.21 -17.39
C LYS A 202 -7.54 -15.26 -18.09
N ASP A 203 -7.48 -14.73 -19.31
CA ASP A 203 -6.23 -14.53 -20.03
C ASP A 203 -5.46 -13.39 -19.37
N LYS A 204 -4.22 -13.66 -18.98
CA LYS A 204 -3.40 -12.75 -18.19
C LYS A 204 -3.15 -11.41 -18.88
N VAL A 205 -2.81 -11.43 -20.17
CA VAL A 205 -2.51 -10.21 -20.94
C VAL A 205 -3.78 -9.38 -21.14
N LYS A 206 -4.90 -10.04 -21.45
CA LYS A 206 -6.20 -9.36 -21.57
C LYS A 206 -6.66 -8.78 -20.24
N ALA A 207 -6.47 -9.51 -19.15
CA ALA A 207 -6.81 -9.04 -17.82
C ALA A 207 -6.01 -7.77 -17.43
N VAL A 208 -4.69 -7.78 -17.66
CA VAL A 208 -3.84 -6.61 -17.42
C VAL A 208 -4.32 -5.43 -18.26
N ASN A 209 -4.54 -5.61 -19.55
CA ASN A 209 -5.07 -4.54 -20.40
C ASN A 209 -6.44 -4.03 -19.94
N GLN A 210 -7.36 -4.93 -19.55
CA GLN A 210 -8.69 -4.60 -19.06
C GLN A 210 -8.62 -3.76 -17.77
N ILE A 211 -7.91 -4.25 -16.77
CA ILE A 211 -7.81 -3.60 -15.47
C ILE A 211 -7.12 -2.24 -15.59
N PHE A 212 -5.99 -2.15 -16.28
CA PHE A 212 -5.28 -0.87 -16.39
C PHE A 212 -5.94 0.12 -17.36
N THR A 213 -6.81 -0.34 -18.25
CA THR A 213 -7.73 0.56 -18.98
C THR A 213 -8.73 1.23 -18.01
N LEU A 214 -9.28 0.45 -17.07
CA LEU A 214 -10.17 0.99 -16.04
C LEU A 214 -9.42 1.91 -15.06
N VAL A 215 -8.23 1.51 -14.64
CA VAL A 215 -7.34 2.33 -13.80
C VAL A 215 -7.04 3.66 -14.48
N LYS A 216 -6.62 3.66 -15.75
CA LYS A 216 -6.35 4.88 -16.51
C LYS A 216 -7.55 5.82 -16.53
N LYS A 217 -8.76 5.27 -16.71
CA LYS A 217 -10.01 6.05 -16.64
C LYS A 217 -10.26 6.63 -15.25
N ALA A 218 -9.97 5.88 -14.20
CA ALA A 218 -10.19 6.30 -12.81
C ALA A 218 -9.20 7.39 -12.37
N VAL A 219 -7.94 7.28 -12.78
CA VAL A 219 -6.87 8.21 -12.39
C VAL A 219 -6.80 9.46 -13.28
N GLY A 220 -7.35 9.40 -14.50
CA GLY A 220 -7.28 10.49 -15.48
C GLY A 220 -5.85 10.75 -15.95
N ASP A 221 -5.48 12.04 -16.02
CA ASP A 221 -4.15 12.50 -16.48
C ASP A 221 -3.08 12.49 -15.39
N LYS A 222 -3.38 11.87 -14.23
CA LYS A 222 -2.43 11.81 -13.12
C LYS A 222 -1.33 10.82 -13.41
N GLU A 223 -0.10 11.22 -13.10
CA GLU A 223 1.05 10.35 -13.19
C GLU A 223 1.01 9.29 -12.09
N ILE A 224 1.10 8.04 -12.48
CA ILE A 224 1.22 6.87 -11.60
C ILE A 224 2.21 5.88 -12.19
N SER A 225 2.87 5.12 -11.32
CA SER A 225 3.53 3.87 -11.66
C SER A 225 2.50 2.73 -11.67
N VAL A 226 2.76 1.67 -12.41
CA VAL A 226 1.90 0.48 -12.44
C VAL A 226 2.71 -0.78 -12.18
N GLY A 227 2.13 -1.73 -11.45
CA GLY A 227 2.78 -2.97 -11.07
C GLY A 227 1.89 -4.20 -11.29
N ILE A 228 2.52 -5.34 -11.55
CA ILE A 228 1.88 -6.64 -11.60
C ILE A 228 2.53 -7.51 -10.53
N THR A 229 1.76 -7.89 -9.51
CA THR A 229 2.21 -8.78 -8.44
C THR A 229 1.83 -10.23 -8.74
N GLY A 230 2.61 -11.18 -8.20
CA GLY A 230 2.47 -12.59 -8.54
C GLY A 230 3.00 -12.91 -9.94
N SER A 231 3.89 -12.08 -10.47
CA SER A 231 4.46 -12.20 -11.83
C SER A 231 5.34 -13.44 -12.01
N ALA A 232 5.78 -14.10 -10.95
CA ALA A 232 6.46 -15.39 -11.01
C ALA A 232 5.64 -16.49 -11.74
N ASN A 233 4.33 -16.29 -11.87
CA ASN A 233 3.42 -17.15 -12.63
C ASN A 233 3.29 -16.75 -14.11
N LEU A 234 4.03 -15.73 -14.57
CA LEU A 234 4.07 -15.28 -15.96
C LEU A 234 5.29 -15.86 -16.67
N SER A 235 5.09 -16.32 -17.91
CA SER A 235 6.20 -16.61 -18.80
C SER A 235 6.87 -15.31 -19.28
N ALA A 236 8.08 -15.41 -19.82
CA ALA A 236 8.79 -14.27 -20.39
C ALA A 236 7.99 -13.57 -21.51
N ASP A 237 7.29 -14.34 -22.34
CA ASP A 237 6.44 -13.80 -23.40
C ASP A 237 5.21 -13.09 -22.84
N GLU A 238 4.59 -13.63 -21.78
CA GLU A 238 3.47 -12.99 -21.11
C GLU A 238 3.92 -11.66 -20.45
N ILE A 239 5.06 -11.62 -19.78
CA ILE A 239 5.65 -10.38 -19.22
C ILE A 239 5.85 -9.34 -20.32
N LYS A 240 6.48 -9.73 -21.45
CA LYS A 240 6.70 -8.85 -22.59
C LYS A 240 5.38 -8.32 -23.17
N ASN A 241 4.37 -9.18 -23.30
CA ASN A 241 3.06 -8.79 -23.83
C ASN A 241 2.29 -7.90 -22.85
N CYS A 242 2.33 -8.17 -21.55
CA CYS A 242 1.76 -7.30 -20.51
C CYS A 242 2.43 -5.93 -20.54
N LYS A 243 3.77 -5.87 -20.58
CA LYS A 243 4.52 -4.62 -20.70
C LYS A 243 4.06 -3.82 -21.93
N THR A 244 4.01 -4.44 -23.08
CA THR A 244 3.56 -3.79 -24.33
C THR A 244 2.12 -3.27 -24.22
N ALA A 245 1.23 -4.01 -23.55
CA ALA A 245 -0.15 -3.57 -23.33
C ALA A 245 -0.21 -2.32 -22.44
N LEU A 246 0.59 -2.28 -21.36
CA LEU A 246 0.67 -1.13 -20.45
C LEU A 246 1.32 0.10 -21.13
N GLU A 247 2.37 -0.10 -21.92
CA GLU A 247 3.00 0.97 -22.71
C GLU A 247 2.02 1.61 -23.71
N LYS A 248 1.16 0.81 -24.36
CA LYS A 248 0.09 1.31 -25.24
C LYS A 248 -0.96 2.13 -24.51
N LEU A 249 -1.18 1.89 -23.24
CA LEU A 249 -2.04 2.71 -22.39
C LEU A 249 -1.36 3.99 -21.88
N GLY A 250 -0.06 4.17 -22.21
CA GLY A 250 0.73 5.35 -21.86
C GLY A 250 1.43 5.27 -20.51
N PHE A 251 1.52 4.07 -19.88
CA PHE A 251 2.32 3.89 -18.68
C PHE A 251 3.79 3.69 -19.03
N THR A 252 4.68 4.38 -18.31
CA THR A 252 6.13 4.37 -18.56
C THR A 252 6.93 3.74 -17.42
N ASP A 253 6.44 3.83 -16.19
CA ASP A 253 7.02 3.16 -15.02
C ASP A 253 6.20 1.90 -14.72
N ILE A 254 6.75 0.73 -15.10
CA ILE A 254 6.06 -0.57 -15.07
C ILE A 254 6.92 -1.55 -14.27
N ARG A 255 6.34 -2.17 -13.24
CA ARG A 255 6.99 -3.13 -12.36
C ARG A 255 6.37 -4.52 -12.49
N PHE A 256 7.19 -5.55 -12.27
CA PHE A 256 6.77 -6.95 -12.20
C PHE A 256 7.38 -7.56 -10.93
N GLU A 257 6.49 -8.01 -10.02
CA GLU A 257 6.83 -8.51 -8.68
C GLU A 257 6.32 -9.92 -8.45
#